data_6b1add6400dca58d77355a417a458986
#
_entry.id   6b1add6400dca58d77355a417a458986
#
_cell.length_a   1.000
_cell.length_b   1.000
_cell.length_c   1.000
_cell.angle_alpha   90.00
_cell.angle_beta   90.00
_cell.angle_gamma   90.00
#
_symmetry.space_group_name_H-M   'P 1'
#
loop_
_entity.id
_entity.type
_entity.pdbx_description
1 polymer ?
#
loop_
_entity_poly.entity_id
_entity_poly.type
_entity_poly.pdbx_seq_one_letter_code
_entity_poly.pdbx_strand_id
1 'polypeptide(L)'
;VRNPDMNAQLVAENIAQQLEKRISHRRAMKNAMGRAMRAGAKGIKCCCSGRLGGREIAGVEHYHEGTIPLQTIRADIEYGFAEAATTFGRIGVKVWIYKGEVLTQTLRTTPRTLDTTKPYEERRERRPRRDGDRRPRRDGQGGYQRREGGFNRNGNRPQGDRPQGGYRKPAENKEGGAQ
;
A
#
# COMPACT_ATOMS: atom_id res chain seq x y z
N VAL A 1 -8.62 -3.59 -3.24
CA VAL A 1 -7.34 -4.20 -2.80
C VAL A 1 -6.86 -3.46 -1.56
N ARG A 2 -6.64 -4.18 -0.44
CA ARG A 2 -6.20 -3.51 0.81
C ARG A 2 -4.76 -3.02 0.72
N ASN A 3 -3.87 -3.86 0.18
CA ASN A 3 -2.45 -3.54 0.02
C ASN A 3 -2.05 -3.70 -1.45
N PRO A 4 -1.92 -2.63 -2.23
CA PRO A 4 -1.54 -2.71 -3.64
C PRO A 4 -0.12 -3.26 -3.85
N ASP A 5 0.81 -2.97 -2.94
CA ASP A 5 2.19 -3.45 -3.01
C ASP A 5 2.35 -4.97 -2.74
N MET A 6 1.29 -5.64 -2.25
CA MET A 6 1.21 -7.09 -2.08
C MET A 6 0.52 -7.80 -3.25
N ASN A 7 0.02 -7.06 -4.24
CA ASN A 7 -0.58 -7.62 -5.43
C ASN A 7 0.43 -7.62 -6.58
N ALA A 8 0.80 -8.81 -7.08
CA ALA A 8 1.84 -8.96 -8.09
C ALA A 8 1.49 -8.27 -9.42
N GLN A 9 0.21 -8.26 -9.81
CA GLN A 9 -0.24 -7.61 -11.04
C GLN A 9 -0.09 -6.09 -10.95
N LEU A 10 -0.53 -5.46 -9.86
CA LEU A 10 -0.40 -4.01 -9.66
C LEU A 10 1.06 -3.57 -9.55
N VAL A 11 1.91 -4.39 -8.93
CA VAL A 11 3.35 -4.12 -8.87
C VAL A 11 3.99 -4.21 -10.25
N ALA A 12 3.60 -5.20 -11.08
CA ALA A 12 4.10 -5.32 -12.45
C ALA A 12 3.68 -4.12 -13.32
N GLU A 13 2.43 -3.70 -13.24
CA GLU A 13 1.90 -2.52 -13.93
C GLU A 13 2.61 -1.23 -13.50
N ASN A 14 2.87 -1.08 -12.19
CA ASN A 14 3.61 0.07 -11.66
C ASN A 14 5.04 0.12 -12.20
N ILE A 15 5.73 -1.03 -12.29
CA ILE A 15 7.06 -1.11 -12.90
C ILE A 15 6.97 -0.74 -14.39
N ALA A 16 5.99 -1.27 -15.12
CA ALA A 16 5.78 -0.97 -16.54
C ALA A 16 5.58 0.53 -16.78
N GLN A 17 4.72 1.19 -16.01
CA GLN A 17 4.51 2.63 -16.08
C GLN A 17 5.77 3.46 -15.78
N GLN A 18 6.61 2.99 -14.85
CA GLN A 18 7.88 3.64 -14.57
C GLN A 18 8.86 3.52 -15.75
N LEU A 19 8.87 2.36 -16.43
CA LEU A 19 9.69 2.15 -17.63
C LEU A 19 9.23 3.05 -18.79
N GLU A 20 7.93 3.23 -18.98
CA GLU A 20 7.37 4.17 -19.97
C GLU A 20 7.77 5.62 -19.70
N LYS A 21 7.87 5.99 -18.43
CA LYS A 21 8.37 7.30 -17.98
C LYS A 21 9.90 7.42 -18.05
N ARG A 22 10.58 6.49 -18.73
CA ARG A 22 12.04 6.46 -18.92
C ARG A 22 12.84 6.36 -17.62
N ILE A 23 12.28 5.81 -16.57
CA ILE A 23 13.01 5.49 -15.34
C ILE A 23 13.85 4.25 -15.61
N SER A 24 15.09 4.22 -15.09
CA SER A 24 15.97 3.06 -15.20
C SER A 24 15.29 1.80 -14.63
N HIS A 25 15.29 0.71 -15.39
CA HIS A 25 14.72 -0.58 -15.00
C HIS A 25 15.26 -1.09 -13.67
N ARG A 26 16.55 -0.88 -13.40
CA ARG A 26 17.18 -1.28 -12.12
C ARG A 26 16.58 -0.52 -10.94
N ARG A 27 16.37 0.78 -11.09
CA ARG A 27 15.77 1.61 -10.05
C ARG A 27 14.29 1.26 -9.84
N ALA A 28 13.54 1.07 -10.92
CA ALA A 28 12.13 0.70 -10.86
C ALA A 28 11.93 -0.65 -10.13
N MET A 29 12.70 -1.68 -10.49
CA MET A 29 12.63 -2.99 -9.85
C MET A 29 13.01 -2.93 -8.37
N LYS A 30 14.13 -2.29 -8.02
CA LYS A 30 14.57 -2.19 -6.61
C LYS A 30 13.57 -1.42 -5.74
N ASN A 31 13.00 -0.34 -6.26
CA ASN A 31 11.97 0.41 -5.54
C ASN A 31 10.70 -0.44 -5.30
N ALA A 32 10.26 -1.19 -6.31
CA ALA A 32 9.11 -2.07 -6.19
C ALA A 32 9.36 -3.19 -5.17
N MET A 33 10.53 -3.82 -5.22
CA MET A 33 10.93 -4.85 -4.24
C MET A 33 10.95 -4.31 -2.81
N GLY A 34 11.61 -3.17 -2.58
CA GLY A 34 11.68 -2.57 -1.25
C GLY A 34 10.29 -2.16 -0.70
N ARG A 35 9.33 -1.78 -1.56
CA ARG A 35 7.94 -1.51 -1.14
C ARG A 35 7.21 -2.79 -0.75
N ALA A 36 7.31 -3.83 -1.57
CA ALA A 36 6.67 -5.11 -1.30
C ALA A 36 7.21 -5.77 -0.01
N MET A 37 8.52 -5.72 0.22
CA MET A 37 9.12 -6.23 1.46
C MET A 37 8.65 -5.45 2.70
N ARG A 38 8.54 -4.12 2.60
CA ARG A 38 7.96 -3.29 3.67
C ARG A 38 6.48 -3.54 3.91
N ALA A 39 5.74 -3.91 2.86
CA ALA A 39 4.33 -4.30 2.96
C ALA A 39 4.12 -5.68 3.59
N GLY A 40 5.19 -6.44 3.88
CA GLY A 40 5.16 -7.72 4.56
C GLY A 40 5.27 -8.95 3.65
N ALA A 41 5.74 -8.80 2.41
CA ALA A 41 6.08 -9.94 1.57
C ALA A 41 7.26 -10.71 2.16
N LYS A 42 7.21 -12.04 2.16
CA LYS A 42 8.32 -12.90 2.58
C LYS A 42 9.42 -13.02 1.52
N GLY A 43 9.06 -12.72 0.29
CA GLY A 43 10.00 -12.65 -0.81
C GLY A 43 9.35 -12.14 -2.08
N ILE A 44 10.17 -11.56 -2.94
CA ILE A 44 9.76 -11.02 -4.24
C ILE A 44 10.83 -11.30 -5.28
N LYS A 45 10.40 -11.64 -6.50
CA LYS A 45 11.25 -11.77 -7.68
C LYS A 45 10.65 -10.93 -8.80
N CYS A 46 11.44 -10.03 -9.35
CA CYS A 46 11.09 -9.23 -10.52
C CYS A 46 11.99 -9.63 -11.69
N CYS A 47 11.42 -9.73 -12.88
CA CYS A 47 12.12 -10.02 -14.10
C CYS A 47 11.67 -9.04 -15.19
N CYS A 48 12.60 -8.35 -15.81
CA CYS A 48 12.37 -7.50 -16.97
C CYS A 48 13.09 -8.06 -18.19
N SER A 49 12.38 -8.17 -19.31
CA SER A 49 12.90 -8.71 -20.56
C SER A 49 12.59 -7.80 -21.74
N GLY A 50 13.56 -7.58 -22.60
CA GLY A 50 13.43 -6.72 -23.77
C GLY A 50 14.66 -5.85 -24.00
N ARG A 51 14.50 -4.75 -24.74
CA ARG A 51 15.57 -3.78 -25.01
C ARG A 51 15.76 -2.82 -23.84
N LEU A 52 16.29 -3.35 -22.75
CA LEU A 52 16.48 -2.63 -21.49
C LEU A 52 17.45 -1.46 -21.66
N GLY A 53 16.99 -0.24 -21.33
CA GLY A 53 17.81 0.97 -21.47
C GLY A 53 18.13 1.35 -22.92
N GLY A 54 17.35 0.88 -23.90
CA GLY A 54 17.53 1.19 -25.31
C GLY A 54 18.64 0.40 -26.02
N ARG A 55 19.10 -0.70 -25.43
CA ARG A 55 20.10 -1.59 -26.07
C ARG A 55 19.57 -2.14 -27.38
N GLU A 56 20.46 -2.34 -28.35
CA GLU A 56 20.12 -2.96 -29.63
C GLU A 56 19.67 -4.40 -29.48
N ILE A 57 20.40 -5.16 -28.66
CA ILE A 57 20.11 -6.57 -28.37
C ILE A 57 19.28 -6.65 -27.10
N ALA A 58 18.15 -7.36 -27.18
CA ALA A 58 17.31 -7.62 -26.04
C ALA A 58 18.04 -8.46 -24.98
N GLY A 59 17.78 -8.16 -23.73
CA GLY A 59 18.34 -8.89 -22.60
C GLY A 59 17.30 -9.14 -21.54
N VAL A 60 17.63 -10.00 -20.58
CA VAL A 60 16.79 -10.30 -19.42
C VAL A 60 17.57 -9.94 -18.17
N GLU A 61 16.99 -9.11 -17.32
CA GLU A 61 17.53 -8.82 -15.99
C GLU A 61 16.50 -9.22 -14.93
N HIS A 62 16.96 -9.89 -13.90
CA HIS A 62 16.11 -10.30 -12.79
C HIS A 62 16.77 -9.97 -11.46
N TYR A 63 15.95 -9.57 -10.51
CA TYR A 63 16.35 -9.34 -9.12
C TYR A 63 15.38 -10.09 -8.22
N HIS A 64 15.87 -10.56 -7.09
CA HIS A 64 15.07 -11.21 -6.07
C HIS A 64 15.51 -10.75 -4.68
N GLU A 65 14.58 -10.72 -3.76
CA GLU A 65 14.81 -10.39 -2.36
C GLU A 65 13.95 -11.30 -1.49
N GLY A 66 14.53 -11.81 -0.41
CA GLY A 66 13.85 -12.79 0.46
C GLY A 66 13.80 -14.19 -0.16
N THR A 67 12.90 -15.02 0.36
CA THR A 67 12.75 -16.43 -0.04
C THR A 67 11.60 -16.59 -1.03
N ILE A 68 11.80 -17.31 -2.13
CA ILE A 68 10.75 -17.60 -3.12
C ILE A 68 10.80 -19.07 -3.50
N PRO A 69 10.09 -19.93 -2.76
CA PRO A 69 10.11 -21.37 -2.98
C PRO A 69 9.15 -21.74 -4.14
N LEU A 70 9.57 -21.57 -5.38
CA LEU A 70 8.73 -21.82 -6.56
C LEU A 70 8.31 -23.30 -6.72
N GLN A 71 9.05 -24.23 -6.12
CA GLN A 71 8.75 -25.68 -6.19
C GLN A 71 7.83 -26.15 -5.07
N THR A 72 7.59 -25.34 -4.04
CA THR A 72 6.76 -25.70 -2.89
C THR A 72 5.29 -25.47 -3.20
N ILE A 73 4.50 -26.55 -3.32
CA ILE A 73 3.08 -26.47 -3.70
C ILE A 73 2.24 -25.70 -2.65
N ARG A 74 2.58 -25.82 -1.38
CA ARG A 74 1.90 -25.12 -0.28
C ARG A 74 2.24 -23.62 -0.17
N ALA A 75 3.19 -23.13 -0.98
CA ALA A 75 3.57 -21.71 -0.98
C ALA A 75 2.52 -20.86 -1.69
N ASP A 76 2.04 -19.80 -1.06
CA ASP A 76 1.17 -18.80 -1.69
C ASP A 76 2.03 -17.79 -2.46
N ILE A 77 2.19 -18.04 -3.75
CA ILE A 77 2.95 -17.16 -4.66
C ILE A 77 1.97 -16.55 -5.65
N GLU A 78 1.89 -15.24 -5.61
CA GLU A 78 1.11 -14.47 -6.59
C GLU A 78 2.00 -14.09 -7.76
N TYR A 79 1.48 -14.26 -8.98
CA TYR A 79 2.17 -13.92 -10.21
C TYR A 79 1.47 -12.77 -10.92
N GLY A 80 2.26 -11.81 -11.42
CA GLY A 80 1.79 -10.70 -12.23
C GLY A 80 2.63 -10.52 -13.48
N PHE A 81 1.97 -10.12 -14.57
CA PHE A 81 2.63 -9.82 -15.84
C PHE A 81 2.11 -8.49 -16.39
N ALA A 82 3.04 -7.66 -16.88
CA ALA A 82 2.70 -6.41 -17.55
C ALA A 82 3.71 -6.14 -18.67
N GLU A 83 3.28 -5.37 -19.67
CA GLU A 83 4.13 -4.90 -20.76
C GLU A 83 4.27 -3.39 -20.70
N ALA A 84 5.48 -2.89 -20.84
CA ALA A 84 5.77 -1.46 -20.99
C ALA A 84 6.01 -1.13 -22.45
N ALA A 85 5.24 -0.19 -23.00
CA ALA A 85 5.41 0.30 -24.35
C ALA A 85 6.46 1.43 -24.36
N THR A 86 7.66 1.11 -24.80
CA THR A 86 8.75 2.10 -24.91
C THR A 86 8.99 2.49 -26.36
N THR A 87 9.72 3.59 -26.58
CA THR A 87 10.10 4.04 -27.93
C THR A 87 10.96 3.01 -28.70
N PHE A 88 11.63 2.12 -27.98
CA PHE A 88 12.48 1.06 -28.56
C PHE A 88 11.81 -0.30 -28.69
N GLY A 89 10.52 -0.38 -28.35
CA GLY A 89 9.76 -1.62 -28.38
C GLY A 89 9.09 -1.91 -27.03
N ARG A 90 8.54 -3.12 -26.91
CA ARG A 90 7.87 -3.55 -25.67
C ARG A 90 8.87 -4.26 -24.74
N ILE A 91 8.74 -3.96 -23.45
CA ILE A 91 9.49 -4.61 -22.38
C ILE A 91 8.51 -5.40 -21.56
N GLY A 92 8.72 -6.72 -21.44
CA GLY A 92 7.91 -7.58 -20.59
C GLY A 92 8.38 -7.53 -19.14
N VAL A 93 7.47 -7.34 -18.21
CA VAL A 93 7.71 -7.35 -16.76
C VAL A 93 6.98 -8.52 -16.14
N LYS A 94 7.68 -9.35 -15.39
CA LYS A 94 7.12 -10.48 -14.63
C LYS A 94 7.47 -10.31 -13.17
N VAL A 95 6.48 -10.48 -12.29
CA VAL A 95 6.65 -10.32 -10.84
C VAL A 95 6.06 -11.53 -10.12
N TRP A 96 6.80 -12.07 -9.17
CA TRP A 96 6.35 -13.11 -8.25
C TRP A 96 6.46 -12.58 -6.83
N ILE A 97 5.39 -12.66 -6.06
CA ILE A 97 5.36 -12.23 -4.65
C ILE A 97 4.98 -13.44 -3.80
N TYR A 98 5.87 -13.80 -2.89
CA TYR A 98 5.64 -14.84 -1.91
C TYR A 98 5.04 -14.25 -0.64
N LYS A 99 3.81 -14.66 -0.31
CA LYS A 99 3.07 -14.19 0.86
C LYS A 99 3.25 -15.08 2.09
N GLY A 100 3.53 -16.36 1.88
CA GLY A 100 3.70 -17.33 2.94
C GLY A 100 3.22 -18.71 2.55
N GLU A 101 3.15 -19.62 3.52
CA GLU A 101 2.65 -20.96 3.31
C GLU A 101 1.18 -21.07 3.70
N VAL A 102 0.41 -21.81 2.92
CA VAL A 102 -0.99 -22.15 3.21
C VAL A 102 -1.02 -23.59 3.66
N LEU A 103 -1.25 -23.80 4.97
CA LEU A 103 -1.29 -25.14 5.58
C LEU A 103 -2.71 -25.73 5.58
N THR A 104 -3.74 -24.89 5.59
CA THR A 104 -5.15 -25.29 5.59
C THR A 104 -5.69 -25.34 4.16
N GLN A 105 -6.11 -26.51 3.72
CA GLN A 105 -6.78 -26.67 2.42
C GLN A 105 -8.25 -26.21 2.54
N THR A 106 -8.46 -24.93 2.49
CA THR A 106 -9.80 -24.38 2.32
C THR A 106 -10.02 -24.01 0.86
N LEU A 107 -11.13 -24.48 0.28
CA LEU A 107 -11.54 -24.03 -1.05
C LEU A 107 -11.68 -22.49 -1.00
N ARG A 108 -11.09 -21.81 -1.97
CA ARG A 108 -11.30 -20.37 -2.17
C ARG A 108 -12.75 -20.16 -2.59
N THR A 109 -13.64 -20.07 -1.63
CA THR A 109 -14.99 -19.57 -1.87
C THR A 109 -14.86 -18.07 -2.14
N THR A 110 -15.07 -17.68 -3.38
CA THR A 110 -15.19 -16.26 -3.71
C THR A 110 -16.33 -15.66 -2.91
N PRO A 111 -16.17 -14.48 -2.29
CA PRO A 111 -17.22 -13.84 -1.47
C PRO A 111 -18.56 -13.67 -2.21
N ARG A 112 -18.54 -13.75 -3.53
CA ARG A 112 -19.73 -13.64 -4.39
C ARG A 112 -20.68 -14.85 -4.31
N THR A 113 -20.17 -16.02 -3.95
CA THR A 113 -20.99 -17.24 -3.84
C THR A 113 -21.66 -17.40 -2.48
N LEU A 114 -21.19 -16.68 -1.45
CA LEU A 114 -21.77 -16.73 -0.12
C LEU A 114 -23.00 -15.82 0.05
N ASP A 115 -23.14 -14.79 -0.78
CA ASP A 115 -24.24 -13.83 -0.65
C ASP A 115 -25.51 -14.23 -1.45
N THR A 116 -25.41 -15.19 -2.35
CA THR A 116 -26.56 -15.63 -3.19
C THR A 116 -27.41 -16.73 -2.55
N THR A 117 -26.93 -17.35 -1.48
CA THR A 117 -27.69 -18.43 -0.81
C THR A 117 -28.53 -17.95 0.39
N LYS A 118 -28.47 -16.68 0.77
CA LYS A 118 -29.38 -16.14 1.76
C LYS A 118 -30.58 -15.51 1.06
N PRO A 119 -31.81 -16.06 1.27
CA PRO A 119 -33.00 -15.46 0.72
C PRO A 119 -33.11 -14.01 1.13
N TYR A 120 -33.44 -13.15 0.17
CA TYR A 120 -33.57 -11.69 0.35
C TYR A 120 -34.51 -11.30 1.52
N GLU A 121 -35.38 -12.18 1.96
CA GLU A 121 -36.35 -11.98 3.03
C GLU A 121 -35.72 -11.94 4.43
N GLU A 122 -34.68 -12.71 4.71
CA GLU A 122 -34.04 -12.71 6.04
C GLU A 122 -33.31 -11.40 6.40
N ARG A 123 -33.02 -10.59 5.41
CA ARG A 123 -32.33 -9.31 5.61
C ARG A 123 -33.25 -8.19 6.08
N ARG A 124 -34.58 -8.33 5.88
CA ARG A 124 -35.58 -7.32 6.31
C ARG A 124 -36.02 -7.47 7.76
N GLU A 125 -35.92 -8.65 8.35
CA GLU A 125 -36.41 -8.89 9.72
C GLU A 125 -35.44 -8.47 10.83
N ARG A 126 -34.18 -8.16 10.53
CA ARG A 126 -33.19 -7.76 11.54
C ARG A 126 -33.05 -6.26 11.79
N ARG A 127 -33.94 -5.44 11.30
CA ARG A 127 -34.03 -4.07 11.81
C ARG A 127 -34.91 -4.08 13.02
N PRO A 128 -34.39 -3.92 14.25
CA PRO A 128 -35.23 -3.71 15.40
C PRO A 128 -36.08 -2.47 15.13
N ARG A 129 -37.38 -2.64 15.07
CA ARG A 129 -38.31 -1.51 15.11
C ARG A 129 -37.98 -0.77 16.39
N ARG A 130 -37.38 0.39 16.29
CA ARG A 130 -37.31 1.35 17.36
C ARG A 130 -38.75 1.77 17.66
N ASP A 131 -39.35 1.09 18.63
CA ASP A 131 -40.60 1.55 19.22
C ASP A 131 -40.37 2.96 19.75
N GLY A 132 -41.28 3.82 19.31
CA GLY A 132 -41.19 5.23 19.54
C GLY A 132 -41.16 5.57 21.02
N ASP A 133 -40.06 6.14 21.42
CA ASP A 133 -39.95 6.92 22.64
C ASP A 133 -40.85 8.17 22.48
N ARG A 134 -42.13 8.00 22.78
CA ARG A 134 -43.06 9.12 22.97
C ARG A 134 -42.63 9.85 24.23
N ARG A 135 -41.76 10.84 24.07
CA ARG A 135 -41.50 11.82 25.11
C ARG A 135 -42.79 12.61 25.33
N PRO A 136 -43.36 12.68 26.59
CA PRO A 136 -44.50 13.50 26.89
C PRO A 136 -44.14 14.97 26.66
N ARG A 137 -45.02 15.67 25.91
CA ARG A 137 -44.98 17.12 25.78
C ARG A 137 -45.15 17.70 27.17
N ARG A 138 -44.16 18.39 27.65
CA ARG A 138 -44.20 19.18 28.87
C ARG A 138 -44.64 20.59 28.45
N ASP A 139 -45.95 20.83 28.58
CA ASP A 139 -46.50 22.19 28.58
C ASP A 139 -46.00 22.91 29.84
N GLY A 140 -45.54 24.11 29.71
CA GLY A 140 -45.14 24.89 30.87
C GLY A 140 -44.30 26.11 30.51
N GLN A 141 -44.97 27.14 30.19
CA GLN A 141 -44.76 28.54 30.56
C GLN A 141 -43.45 28.87 31.31
N GLY A 142 -42.79 29.92 30.85
CA GLY A 142 -41.98 30.73 31.79
C GLY A 142 -40.69 31.29 31.25
N GLY A 143 -40.71 32.56 30.97
CA GLY A 143 -39.58 33.42 31.37
C GLY A 143 -38.51 33.73 30.36
N TYR A 144 -38.70 34.76 29.58
CA TYR A 144 -37.66 35.53 28.96
C TYR A 144 -36.74 36.15 30.03
N GLN A 145 -35.48 35.76 30.06
CA GLN A 145 -34.45 36.61 30.63
C GLN A 145 -33.29 36.75 29.62
N ARG A 146 -33.28 37.93 29.04
CA ARG A 146 -32.20 38.54 28.28
C ARG A 146 -31.01 38.70 29.22
N ARG A 147 -29.86 38.12 28.91
CA ARG A 147 -28.57 38.55 29.45
C ARG A 147 -27.68 38.94 28.31
N GLU A 148 -27.52 40.23 28.20
CA GLU A 148 -26.48 40.91 27.47
C GLU A 148 -25.10 40.67 28.16
N GLY A 149 -24.05 40.74 27.40
CA GLY A 149 -22.68 40.86 27.87
C GLY A 149 -21.79 39.75 27.39
N GLY A 150 -20.99 40.08 26.46
CA GLY A 150 -19.71 40.64 26.51
C GLY A 150 -18.76 39.92 25.57
N PHE A 151 -18.51 40.52 24.45
CA PHE A 151 -17.33 40.21 23.59
C PHE A 151 -16.05 40.39 24.42
N ASN A 152 -15.23 39.37 24.51
CA ASN A 152 -13.86 39.58 24.87
C ASN A 152 -12.94 38.84 23.87
N ARG A 153 -12.41 39.59 22.91
CA ARG A 153 -11.22 39.28 22.11
C ARG A 153 -10.01 39.54 23.00
N ASN A 154 -9.22 38.54 23.26
CA ASN A 154 -7.75 38.67 23.40
C ASN A 154 -7.20 37.25 23.45
N GLY A 155 -6.57 36.89 22.50
CA GLY A 155 -5.27 36.67 22.01
C GLY A 155 -4.26 36.29 23.07
N ASN A 156 -3.91 35.02 23.12
CA ASN A 156 -2.54 34.63 23.48
C ASN A 156 -2.26 33.23 22.99
N ARG A 157 -1.49 33.13 21.92
CA ARG A 157 -0.84 31.89 21.48
C ARG A 157 0.51 31.84 22.23
N PRO A 158 0.83 30.79 22.95
CA PRO A 158 2.20 30.56 23.38
C PRO A 158 3.01 30.02 22.18
N GLN A 159 4.10 30.72 21.89
CA GLN A 159 5.19 30.25 21.03
C GLN A 159 5.88 29.08 21.74
N GLY A 160 5.81 27.90 21.14
CA GLY A 160 6.62 26.75 21.53
C GLY A 160 7.98 26.83 20.87
N ASP A 161 9.02 26.77 21.70
CA ASP A 161 10.43 26.72 21.36
C ASP A 161 10.74 25.53 20.42
N ARG A 162 11.44 25.87 19.32
CA ARG A 162 12.08 24.87 18.44
C ARG A 162 13.49 24.63 18.99
N PRO A 163 13.88 23.40 19.29
CA PRO A 163 15.28 23.09 19.54
C PRO A 163 16.06 23.11 18.22
N GLN A 164 17.10 23.90 18.18
CA GLN A 164 18.11 23.96 17.13
C GLN A 164 18.92 22.64 17.15
N GLY A 165 18.75 21.81 16.15
CA GLY A 165 19.59 20.64 15.90
C GLY A 165 20.95 21.06 15.35
N GLY A 166 21.99 20.91 16.17
CA GLY A 166 23.38 21.16 15.78
C GLY A 166 23.87 20.16 14.74
N TYR A 167 24.41 20.67 13.64
CA TYR A 167 25.17 19.92 12.66
C TYR A 167 26.47 19.40 13.27
N ARG A 168 26.60 18.10 13.44
CA ARG A 168 27.88 17.43 13.70
C ARG A 168 28.60 17.24 12.37
N LYS A 169 29.77 17.86 12.20
CA LYS A 169 30.73 17.59 11.13
C LYS A 169 31.29 16.17 11.28
N PRO A 170 31.49 15.42 10.19
CA PRO A 170 32.21 14.13 10.23
C PRO A 170 33.70 14.38 10.49
N ALA A 171 34.28 13.52 11.33
CA ALA A 171 35.70 13.53 11.66
C ALA A 171 36.55 13.12 10.45
N GLU A 172 37.57 13.91 10.15
CA GLU A 172 38.63 13.55 9.21
C GLU A 172 39.48 12.41 9.78
N ASN A 173 39.51 11.29 9.09
CA ASN A 173 40.50 10.24 9.32
C ASN A 173 41.82 10.71 8.70
N LYS A 174 42.75 11.03 9.57
CA LYS A 174 44.18 11.20 9.22
C LYS A 174 44.77 9.81 8.98
N GLU A 175 45.13 9.56 7.75
CA GLU A 175 46.06 8.49 7.39
C GLU A 175 47.44 8.83 7.95
N GLY A 176 47.94 7.99 8.84
CA GLY A 176 49.29 7.95 9.28
C GLY A 176 50.03 6.89 8.49
N GLY A 177 50.93 7.32 7.58
CA GLY A 177 51.88 6.43 6.98
C GLY A 177 53.01 6.08 7.93
N ALA A 178 53.61 4.92 7.76
CA ALA A 178 55.05 4.70 7.80
C ALA A 178 55.38 3.23 7.71
N GLN A 179 56.31 3.00 6.82
CA GLN A 179 57.30 1.90 6.66
C GLN A 179 56.79 0.60 6.11
#